data_e909f21e4eafb4a4d500bf510ea32aea
#
_entry.id   e909f21e4eafb4a4d500bf510ea32aea
#
_cell.length_a   1.000
_cell.length_b   1.000
_cell.length_c   1.000
_cell.angle_alpha   90.00
_cell.angle_beta   90.00
_cell.angle_gamma   90.00
#
_symmetry.space_group_name_H-M   'P 1'
#
loop_
_entity.id
_entity.type
_entity.pdbx_description
1 polymer ?
#
loop_
_entity_poly.entity_id
_entity_poly.type
_entity_poly.pdbx_seq_one_letter_code
_entity_poly.pdbx_strand_id
1 'polypeptide(L)'
;VGQLADDMRQINKKFGEITDTLDTAISDAASNVGDVITDASAIDVDLITLGKVHDSRNTAYVDGDISVGGIAGSMAIEYSYDPEDDVTSNLSADYKRQYELKAVIQDCTNEGTVQSKRSYAGGICGRMDLGLITDCSGFGSVTSNSGDYVGGIAGQTGATVRQSYAKCTLSGAKYVGGIIGAGAEQTVSGASSTVSGCYSMVEITDATQFAGAISGCDAGDFAENYFVSDTLSGLDTVSQTGKAEPITYEALLDVATVPDEMRQMTLKFVADDTVLKSQTFDYGDSFDADVYPEIPEKDGYYGAWNVTELDDLHFDTTVTAVYTRYVTTVPSEVSRDSGRPVFFVDGSYDNDAQLTAQAMAQTNSGLSPVSAGLSDAIGHYMSVNPWYTWFSAPITKEVVEQWEITIPADGASTHTVHYLSPSESTRHLSVFVRQDGSWKKANADTFGSYLTFDLSLIHI
;
A
#
# COMPACT_ATOMS: atom_id res chain seq x y z
N VAL A 1 -38.71 31.42 -27.36
CA VAL A 1 -37.73 30.44 -26.82
C VAL A 1 -36.32 30.72 -27.36
N GLY A 2 -36.15 31.07 -28.66
CA GLY A 2 -34.82 31.36 -29.21
C GLY A 2 -34.16 32.60 -28.59
N GLN A 3 -34.91 33.67 -28.45
CA GLN A 3 -34.40 34.94 -27.90
C GLN A 3 -33.97 34.80 -26.44
N LEU A 4 -34.73 34.08 -25.59
CA LEU A 4 -34.37 33.83 -24.21
C LEU A 4 -33.07 33.02 -24.08
N ALA A 5 -32.87 32.05 -24.99
CA ALA A 5 -31.61 31.27 -25.01
C ALA A 5 -30.42 32.11 -25.47
N ASP A 6 -30.63 33.08 -26.36
CA ASP A 6 -29.59 34.01 -26.80
C ASP A 6 -29.26 35.03 -25.71
N ASP A 7 -30.27 35.54 -25.02
CA ASP A 7 -30.09 36.45 -23.88
C ASP A 7 -29.35 35.76 -22.71
N MET A 8 -29.69 34.51 -22.41
CA MET A 8 -28.96 33.71 -21.40
C MET A 8 -27.50 33.46 -21.80
N ARG A 9 -27.21 33.19 -23.07
CA ARG A 9 -25.83 33.05 -23.55
C ARG A 9 -25.06 34.37 -23.42
N GLN A 10 -25.69 35.49 -23.70
CA GLN A 10 -25.05 36.81 -23.53
C GLN A 10 -24.79 37.13 -22.05
N ILE A 11 -25.71 36.79 -21.16
CA ILE A 11 -25.53 36.93 -19.72
C ILE A 11 -24.36 36.10 -19.24
N ASN A 12 -24.32 34.79 -19.59
CA ASN A 12 -23.22 33.93 -19.22
C ASN A 12 -21.87 34.41 -19.76
N LYS A 13 -21.84 34.93 -21.01
CA LYS A 13 -20.64 35.54 -21.56
C LYS A 13 -20.19 36.77 -20.75
N LYS A 14 -21.13 37.62 -20.32
CA LYS A 14 -20.82 38.79 -19.50
C LYS A 14 -20.33 38.39 -18.10
N PHE A 15 -20.91 37.36 -17.51
CA PHE A 15 -20.38 36.81 -16.25
C PHE A 15 -18.94 36.30 -16.42
N GLY A 16 -18.63 35.56 -17.51
CA GLY A 16 -17.26 35.15 -17.82
C GLY A 16 -16.32 36.37 -17.93
N GLU A 17 -16.69 37.41 -18.69
CA GLU A 17 -15.88 38.62 -18.84
C GLU A 17 -15.65 39.34 -17.50
N ILE A 18 -16.63 39.35 -16.59
CA ILE A 18 -16.52 39.91 -15.23
C ILE A 18 -15.55 39.07 -14.39
N THR A 19 -15.71 37.75 -14.43
CA THR A 19 -14.81 36.83 -13.70
C THR A 19 -13.36 36.99 -14.17
N ASP A 20 -13.10 36.98 -15.49
CA ASP A 20 -11.77 37.18 -16.06
C ASP A 20 -11.18 38.56 -15.68
N THR A 21 -12.00 39.60 -15.58
CA THR A 21 -11.55 40.93 -15.17
C THR A 21 -11.22 40.98 -13.69
N LEU A 22 -12.00 40.28 -12.85
CA LEU A 22 -11.72 40.15 -11.43
C LEU A 22 -10.45 39.32 -11.18
N ASP A 23 -10.32 38.17 -11.85
CA ASP A 23 -9.12 37.34 -11.77
C ASP A 23 -7.85 38.11 -12.19
N THR A 24 -7.94 38.92 -13.25
CA THR A 24 -6.83 39.77 -13.68
C THR A 24 -6.52 40.86 -12.63
N ALA A 25 -7.53 41.51 -12.08
CA ALA A 25 -7.33 42.53 -11.06
C ALA A 25 -6.78 41.98 -9.74
N ILE A 26 -7.20 40.78 -9.35
CA ILE A 26 -6.70 40.07 -8.17
C ILE A 26 -5.25 39.61 -8.43
N SER A 27 -4.96 39.07 -9.61
CA SER A 27 -3.60 38.68 -10.00
C SER A 27 -2.64 39.89 -10.04
N ASP A 28 -3.07 41.01 -10.56
CA ASP A 28 -2.28 42.25 -10.57
C ASP A 28 -2.09 42.81 -9.14
N ALA A 29 -3.08 42.70 -8.27
CA ALA A 29 -2.96 43.06 -6.86
C ALA A 29 -2.03 42.09 -6.13
N ALA A 30 -2.12 40.79 -6.39
CA ALA A 30 -1.24 39.76 -5.83
C ALA A 30 0.22 39.97 -6.25
N SER A 31 0.50 40.42 -7.47
CA SER A 31 1.86 40.71 -7.92
C SER A 31 2.57 41.83 -7.15
N ASN A 32 1.81 42.69 -6.46
CA ASN A 32 2.33 43.78 -5.64
C ASN A 32 2.23 43.52 -4.12
N VAL A 33 1.81 42.33 -3.71
CA VAL A 33 1.61 41.99 -2.29
C VAL A 33 2.93 42.05 -1.50
N GLY A 34 4.06 41.71 -2.11
CA GLY A 34 5.40 41.80 -1.50
C GLY A 34 5.77 43.22 -1.02
N ASP A 35 5.21 44.25 -1.64
CA ASP A 35 5.45 45.66 -1.23
C ASP A 35 4.56 46.09 -0.04
N VAL A 36 3.53 45.31 0.28
CA VAL A 36 2.51 45.66 1.28
C VAL A 36 2.58 44.74 2.50
N ILE A 37 3.08 43.53 2.35
CA ILE A 37 3.20 42.53 3.42
C ILE A 37 4.64 42.40 3.89
N THR A 38 4.85 42.54 5.21
CA THR A 38 6.10 42.20 5.88
C THR A 38 5.89 40.96 6.72
N ASP A 39 6.73 39.94 6.47
CA ASP A 39 6.76 38.73 7.31
C ASP A 39 7.54 39.03 8.61
N ALA A 40 6.84 39.08 9.73
CA ALA A 40 7.37 39.29 11.05
C ALA A 40 7.48 38.00 11.87
N SER A 41 7.37 36.83 11.24
CA SER A 41 7.30 35.53 11.92
C SER A 41 8.56 35.15 12.68
N ALA A 42 9.72 35.63 12.24
CA ALA A 42 11.00 35.40 12.94
C ALA A 42 11.25 36.35 14.12
N ILE A 43 10.37 37.33 14.34
CA ILE A 43 10.54 38.32 15.41
C ILE A 43 9.81 37.82 16.67
N ASP A 44 10.52 37.79 17.78
CA ASP A 44 9.99 37.41 19.11
C ASP A 44 9.31 36.02 19.09
N VAL A 45 9.97 35.02 18.52
CA VAL A 45 9.41 33.67 18.31
C VAL A 45 8.97 33.02 19.63
N ASP A 46 9.70 33.28 20.72
CA ASP A 46 9.44 32.69 22.03
C ASP A 46 8.23 33.30 22.73
N LEU A 47 7.70 34.40 22.25
CA LEU A 47 6.47 35.00 22.79
C LEU A 47 5.23 34.33 22.24
N ILE A 48 4.25 34.07 23.09
CA ILE A 48 2.92 33.60 22.68
C ILE A 48 2.21 34.79 22.04
N THR A 49 1.96 34.70 20.73
CA THR A 49 1.30 35.76 19.94
C THR A 49 0.22 35.15 19.04
N LEU A 50 -0.63 36.01 18.48
CA LEU A 50 -1.56 35.59 17.41
C LEU A 50 -0.76 35.09 16.18
N GLY A 51 -1.31 34.12 15.46
CA GLY A 51 -0.67 33.51 14.30
C GLY A 51 0.39 32.47 14.63
N LYS A 52 0.40 31.93 15.85
CA LYS A 52 1.37 30.91 16.30
C LYS A 52 0.65 29.63 16.74
N VAL A 53 1.11 28.49 16.23
CA VAL A 53 0.80 27.15 16.75
C VAL A 53 2.06 26.62 17.40
N HIS A 54 1.97 26.18 18.65
CA HIS A 54 3.13 25.66 19.39
C HIS A 54 2.75 24.50 20.31
N ASP A 55 3.73 23.71 20.72
CA ASP A 55 3.61 22.58 21.66
C ASP A 55 2.45 21.64 21.30
N SER A 56 2.23 21.43 20.02
CA SER A 56 1.12 20.61 19.53
C SER A 56 1.60 19.26 19.02
N ARG A 57 0.86 18.19 19.34
CA ARG A 57 1.19 16.83 18.92
C ARG A 57 0.01 16.17 18.24
N ASN A 58 0.24 15.58 17.08
CA ASN A 58 -0.72 14.72 16.38
C ASN A 58 -0.23 13.27 16.39
N THR A 59 -1.09 12.35 16.80
CA THR A 59 -0.87 10.89 16.73
C THR A 59 -1.93 10.19 15.88
N ALA A 60 -2.89 10.96 15.37
CA ALA A 60 -4.02 10.43 14.60
C ALA A 60 -3.76 10.47 13.10
N TYR A 61 -4.47 9.60 12.37
CA TYR A 61 -4.54 9.64 10.92
C TYR A 61 -5.27 10.91 10.44
N VAL A 62 -4.65 11.63 9.51
CA VAL A 62 -5.21 12.83 8.86
C VAL A 62 -5.35 12.56 7.37
N ASP A 63 -6.58 12.61 6.85
CA ASP A 63 -6.90 12.46 5.42
C ASP A 63 -7.61 13.72 4.91
N GLY A 64 -7.16 14.21 3.77
CA GLY A 64 -7.74 15.40 3.14
C GLY A 64 -7.57 15.39 1.63
N ASP A 65 -8.17 16.40 0.98
CA ASP A 65 -8.14 16.49 -0.48
C ASP A 65 -6.85 17.17 -0.98
N ILE A 66 -6.52 18.33 -0.46
CA ILE A 66 -5.36 19.15 -0.84
C ILE A 66 -4.85 19.93 0.37
N SER A 67 -3.57 20.23 0.40
CA SER A 67 -2.91 20.98 1.48
C SER A 67 -3.13 20.33 2.84
N VAL A 68 -2.66 19.11 3.03
CA VAL A 68 -2.87 18.31 4.24
C VAL A 68 -1.59 18.30 5.07
N GLY A 69 -1.69 18.64 6.33
CA GLY A 69 -0.59 18.55 7.29
C GLY A 69 -1.03 17.98 8.62
N GLY A 70 -0.12 17.34 9.34
CA GLY A 70 -0.40 16.75 10.64
C GLY A 70 -0.78 17.78 11.70
N ILE A 71 -0.31 19.02 11.58
CA ILE A 71 -0.59 20.13 12.51
C ILE A 71 -1.40 21.24 11.81
N ALA A 72 -1.01 21.62 10.60
CA ALA A 72 -1.71 22.66 9.83
C ALA A 72 -1.84 22.24 8.37
N GLY A 73 -3.04 22.33 7.81
CA GLY A 73 -3.25 22.05 6.38
C GLY A 73 -2.58 23.11 5.50
N SER A 74 -2.91 24.38 5.76
CA SER A 74 -2.36 25.51 5.02
C SER A 74 -2.18 26.72 5.92
N MET A 75 -1.07 27.43 5.75
CA MET A 75 -0.83 28.79 6.24
C MET A 75 -0.45 29.65 5.03
N ALA A 76 -1.41 29.84 4.17
CA ALA A 76 -1.27 30.48 2.87
C ALA A 76 -2.11 31.74 2.81
N ILE A 77 -1.69 32.70 1.98
CA ILE A 77 -2.49 33.84 1.64
C ILE A 77 -3.41 33.44 0.50
N GLU A 78 -4.69 33.68 0.67
CA GLU A 78 -5.67 33.42 -0.37
C GLU A 78 -5.64 34.56 -1.41
N TYR A 79 -5.36 34.18 -2.65
CA TYR A 79 -5.29 35.10 -3.79
C TYR A 79 -6.50 34.94 -4.73
N SER A 80 -7.22 33.83 -4.62
CA SER A 80 -8.37 33.55 -5.46
C SER A 80 -9.64 34.06 -4.79
N TYR A 81 -10.49 34.65 -5.57
CA TYR A 81 -11.84 35.06 -5.10
C TYR A 81 -12.65 33.83 -4.69
N ASP A 82 -12.99 33.74 -3.40
CA ASP A 82 -13.92 32.74 -2.89
C ASP A 82 -15.34 33.36 -2.78
N PRO A 83 -16.30 32.91 -3.62
CA PRO A 83 -17.65 33.46 -3.59
C PRO A 83 -18.39 33.24 -2.27
N GLU A 84 -17.97 32.25 -1.47
CA GLU A 84 -18.64 31.93 -0.19
C GLU A 84 -18.17 32.87 0.92
N ASP A 85 -16.88 33.20 0.97
CA ASP A 85 -16.28 34.02 2.01
C ASP A 85 -16.18 35.51 1.61
N ASP A 86 -15.85 35.81 0.36
CA ASP A 86 -15.54 37.17 -0.09
C ASP A 86 -16.74 38.07 -0.36
N VAL A 87 -17.92 37.48 -0.60
CA VAL A 87 -19.15 38.27 -0.78
C VAL A 87 -19.59 38.98 0.51
N THR A 88 -19.15 38.47 1.67
CA THR A 88 -19.52 39.03 2.98
C THR A 88 -18.43 39.95 3.57
N SER A 89 -17.22 39.94 3.05
CA SER A 89 -16.13 40.81 3.48
C SER A 89 -16.29 42.20 2.84
N ASN A 90 -16.47 43.24 3.67
CA ASN A 90 -16.39 44.63 3.23
C ASN A 90 -14.94 44.90 2.81
N LEU A 91 -14.60 44.64 1.56
CA LEU A 91 -13.36 45.00 0.91
C LEU A 91 -13.29 46.53 0.73
N SER A 92 -13.12 47.27 1.81
CA SER A 92 -12.52 48.58 1.73
C SER A 92 -11.01 48.43 1.82
N ALA A 93 -10.41 47.97 0.73
CA ALA A 93 -8.97 47.87 0.63
C ALA A 93 -8.37 49.28 0.61
N ASP A 94 -7.88 49.72 1.75
CA ASP A 94 -7.01 50.89 1.84
C ASP A 94 -5.57 50.40 1.52
N TYR A 95 -5.24 50.33 0.23
CA TYR A 95 -3.99 49.78 -0.33
C TYR A 95 -2.70 50.54 0.08
N LYS A 96 -2.76 51.39 1.07
CA LYS A 96 -1.61 52.15 1.59
C LYS A 96 -1.11 51.67 2.95
N ARG A 97 -1.66 50.57 3.50
CA ARG A 97 -1.19 50.01 4.77
C ARG A 97 -0.21 48.90 4.54
N GLN A 98 0.95 49.00 5.17
CA GLN A 98 1.84 47.82 5.35
C GLN A 98 1.20 46.93 6.43
N TYR A 99 1.12 45.63 6.12
CA TYR A 99 0.64 44.61 7.05
C TYR A 99 1.83 43.79 7.54
N GLU A 100 1.99 43.71 8.83
CA GLU A 100 2.88 42.73 9.46
C GLU A 100 2.09 41.46 9.69
N LEU A 101 2.52 40.34 9.05
CA LEU A 101 1.93 39.04 9.24
C LEU A 101 2.85 38.15 10.07
N LYS A 102 2.26 37.29 10.89
CA LYS A 102 2.94 36.24 11.63
C LYS A 102 2.27 34.91 11.35
N ALA A 103 3.06 33.93 10.94
CA ALA A 103 2.65 32.55 10.77
C ALA A 103 3.78 31.68 11.31
N VAL A 104 3.59 31.14 12.53
CA VAL A 104 4.63 30.37 13.21
C VAL A 104 4.12 29.01 13.62
N ILE A 105 4.86 27.97 13.30
CA ILE A 105 4.67 26.62 13.86
C ILE A 105 5.96 26.27 14.59
N GLN A 106 5.85 26.06 15.90
CA GLN A 106 7.01 25.84 16.78
C GLN A 106 6.78 24.67 17.73
N ASP A 107 7.82 23.88 18.02
CA ASP A 107 7.81 22.78 18.99
C ASP A 107 6.64 21.81 18.76
N CYS A 108 6.32 21.50 17.49
CA CYS A 108 5.21 20.64 17.12
C CYS A 108 5.69 19.28 16.61
N THR A 109 4.98 18.23 16.96
CA THR A 109 5.32 16.86 16.55
C THR A 109 4.14 16.16 15.87
N ASN A 110 4.38 15.54 14.75
CA ASN A 110 3.43 14.65 14.08
C ASN A 110 3.98 13.22 14.07
N GLU A 111 3.24 12.30 14.69
CA GLU A 111 3.48 10.85 14.65
C GLU A 111 2.37 10.13 13.86
N GLY A 112 1.29 10.82 13.56
CA GLY A 112 0.17 10.29 12.78
C GLY A 112 0.45 10.25 11.29
N THR A 113 -0.15 9.32 10.60
CA THR A 113 -0.10 9.25 9.13
C THR A 113 -0.87 10.41 8.51
N VAL A 114 -0.26 11.08 7.54
CA VAL A 114 -0.86 12.17 6.76
C VAL A 114 -1.09 11.70 5.34
N GLN A 115 -2.32 11.80 4.85
CA GLN A 115 -2.68 11.43 3.49
C GLN A 115 -3.40 12.56 2.77
N SER A 116 -2.91 12.92 1.60
CA SER A 116 -3.56 13.85 0.67
C SER A 116 -4.00 13.11 -0.59
N LYS A 117 -5.19 13.43 -1.09
CA LYS A 117 -5.63 12.90 -2.40
C LYS A 117 -4.91 13.57 -3.55
N ARG A 118 -4.56 14.85 -3.37
CA ARG A 118 -3.87 15.70 -4.34
C ARG A 118 -2.60 16.30 -3.73
N SER A 119 -2.13 17.41 -4.24
CA SER A 119 -0.86 18.03 -3.87
C SER A 119 -0.80 18.64 -2.46
N TYR A 120 0.39 18.89 -1.99
CA TYR A 120 0.76 19.57 -0.75
C TYR A 120 0.47 18.74 0.51
N ALA A 121 1.23 17.67 0.68
CA ALA A 121 1.20 16.87 1.90
C ALA A 121 2.48 17.13 2.73
N GLY A 122 2.33 17.44 4.01
CA GLY A 122 3.46 17.64 4.91
C GLY A 122 3.23 17.03 6.29
N GLY A 123 4.27 16.49 6.90
CA GLY A 123 4.16 15.95 8.24
C GLY A 123 3.66 16.99 9.26
N ILE A 124 4.10 18.22 9.13
CA ILE A 124 3.68 19.34 9.98
C ILE A 124 2.71 20.26 9.23
N CYS A 125 3.09 20.74 8.04
CA CYS A 125 2.26 21.68 7.28
C CYS A 125 2.16 21.25 5.81
N GLY A 126 0.95 21.22 5.23
CA GLY A 126 0.78 20.91 3.82
C GLY A 126 1.35 21.98 2.91
N ARG A 127 0.95 23.24 3.12
CA ARG A 127 1.43 24.41 2.37
C ARG A 127 1.63 25.62 3.27
N MET A 128 2.73 26.32 3.10
CA MET A 128 3.02 27.54 3.85
C MET A 128 3.64 28.62 2.94
N ASP A 129 2.93 29.70 2.68
CA ASP A 129 3.40 30.72 1.73
C ASP A 129 4.39 31.72 2.34
N LEU A 130 4.34 31.95 3.64
CA LEU A 130 5.28 32.76 4.42
C LEU A 130 5.33 32.27 5.86
N GLY A 131 6.30 32.70 6.62
CA GLY A 131 6.35 32.41 8.06
C GLY A 131 7.55 31.57 8.49
N LEU A 132 7.40 30.89 9.62
CA LEU A 132 8.45 30.12 10.26
C LEU A 132 7.92 28.77 10.76
N ILE A 133 8.60 27.71 10.39
CA ILE A 133 8.51 26.40 11.05
C ILE A 133 9.84 26.16 11.75
N THR A 134 9.82 25.94 13.06
CA THR A 134 11.03 25.72 13.85
C THR A 134 10.83 24.68 14.94
N ASP A 135 11.87 23.92 15.23
CA ASP A 135 11.91 22.92 16.30
C ASP A 135 10.76 21.89 16.19
N CYS A 136 10.38 21.52 14.95
CA CYS A 136 9.29 20.61 14.68
C CYS A 136 9.80 19.23 14.24
N SER A 137 8.99 18.19 14.49
CA SER A 137 9.34 16.82 14.20
C SER A 137 8.24 16.08 13.44
N GLY A 138 8.58 15.49 12.29
CA GLY A 138 7.70 14.66 11.45
C GLY A 138 8.13 13.20 11.51
N PHE A 139 7.38 12.36 12.23
CA PHE A 139 7.65 10.93 12.41
C PHE A 139 6.57 10.04 11.80
N GLY A 140 5.42 10.59 11.43
CA GLY A 140 4.35 9.87 10.75
C GLY A 140 4.55 9.82 9.24
N SER A 141 4.11 8.74 8.61
CA SER A 141 4.15 8.60 7.14
C SER A 141 3.37 9.71 6.44
N VAL A 142 3.90 10.22 5.32
CA VAL A 142 3.24 11.26 4.53
C VAL A 142 3.05 10.80 3.10
N THR A 143 1.81 10.74 2.65
CA THR A 143 1.46 10.22 1.33
C THR A 143 0.58 11.20 0.54
N SER A 144 0.87 11.34 -0.73
CA SER A 144 -0.02 11.93 -1.71
C SER A 144 -0.37 10.90 -2.77
N ASN A 145 -1.68 10.61 -2.94
CA ASN A 145 -2.12 9.52 -3.83
C ASN A 145 -1.85 9.80 -5.31
N SER A 146 -1.87 11.06 -5.72
CA SER A 146 -1.69 11.44 -7.14
C SER A 146 -1.09 12.83 -7.33
N GLY A 147 -0.69 13.49 -6.24
CA GLY A 147 -0.24 14.87 -6.28
C GLY A 147 1.25 15.04 -6.04
N ASP A 148 1.68 16.26 -6.24
CA ASP A 148 3.04 16.71 -6.07
C ASP A 148 3.23 17.38 -4.69
N TYR A 149 4.46 17.62 -4.29
CA TYR A 149 4.88 18.34 -3.09
C TYR A 149 4.58 17.59 -1.80
N VAL A 150 5.42 16.62 -1.51
CA VAL A 150 5.36 15.81 -0.28
C VAL A 150 6.63 16.05 0.55
N GLY A 151 6.47 16.41 1.81
CA GLY A 151 7.60 16.63 2.71
C GLY A 151 7.39 16.08 4.11
N GLY A 152 8.46 15.64 4.74
CA GLY A 152 8.41 15.16 6.13
C GLY A 152 8.00 16.26 7.11
N ILE A 153 8.30 17.52 6.80
CA ILE A 153 7.88 18.70 7.56
C ILE A 153 6.86 19.51 6.77
N ALA A 154 7.18 19.97 5.56
CA ALA A 154 6.26 20.78 4.76
C ALA A 154 6.17 20.29 3.32
N GLY A 155 4.95 20.24 2.75
CA GLY A 155 4.78 19.87 1.34
C GLY A 155 5.38 20.91 0.41
N GLN A 156 4.88 22.12 0.42
CA GLN A 156 5.49 23.26 -0.26
C GLN A 156 5.62 24.45 0.69
N THR A 157 6.73 25.15 0.62
CA THR A 157 6.92 26.29 1.51
C THR A 157 7.64 27.47 0.84
N GLY A 158 7.12 28.69 1.08
CA GLY A 158 7.80 29.97 0.89
C GLY A 158 8.34 30.53 2.20
N ALA A 159 8.21 29.79 3.29
CA ALA A 159 8.61 30.16 4.64
C ALA A 159 10.05 29.75 4.97
N THR A 160 10.50 30.13 6.17
CA THR A 160 11.73 29.59 6.78
C THR A 160 11.40 28.30 7.52
N VAL A 161 12.12 27.21 7.24
CA VAL A 161 12.12 25.96 7.99
C VAL A 161 13.48 25.76 8.63
N ARG A 162 13.53 25.63 9.94
CA ARG A 162 14.81 25.47 10.63
C ARG A 162 14.73 24.51 11.83
N GLN A 163 15.87 23.92 12.19
CA GLN A 163 16.01 23.09 13.39
C GLN A 163 14.90 22.04 13.52
N SER A 164 14.51 21.46 12.39
CA SER A 164 13.39 20.50 12.33
C SER A 164 13.87 19.13 11.87
N TYR A 165 13.13 18.10 12.26
CA TYR A 165 13.55 16.71 12.20
C TYR A 165 12.51 15.86 11.49
N ALA A 166 12.95 14.97 10.58
CA ALA A 166 12.05 14.05 9.91
C ALA A 166 12.61 12.63 9.89
N LYS A 167 11.83 11.67 10.39
CA LYS A 167 12.07 10.22 10.25
C LYS A 167 10.75 9.55 9.89
N CYS A 168 10.50 9.41 8.60
CA CYS A 168 9.20 8.93 8.12
C CYS A 168 9.31 8.35 6.71
N THR A 169 8.27 7.63 6.30
CA THR A 169 8.11 7.16 4.92
C THR A 169 7.33 8.18 4.11
N LEU A 170 7.80 8.49 2.92
CA LEU A 170 7.22 9.47 2.00
C LEU A 170 6.81 8.83 0.69
N SER A 171 5.66 9.22 0.15
CA SER A 171 5.18 8.78 -1.17
C SER A 171 4.42 9.91 -1.88
N GLY A 172 4.76 10.15 -3.15
CA GLY A 172 4.13 11.18 -3.97
C GLY A 172 4.61 11.16 -5.42
N ALA A 173 3.96 11.91 -6.31
CA ALA A 173 4.32 11.88 -7.72
C ALA A 173 5.63 12.63 -8.01
N LYS A 174 5.76 13.88 -7.55
CA LYS A 174 6.94 14.72 -7.77
C LYS A 174 7.20 15.62 -6.57
N TYR A 175 8.43 16.10 -6.46
CA TYR A 175 8.85 16.99 -5.39
C TYR A 175 8.63 16.35 -4.02
N VAL A 176 9.33 15.23 -3.81
CA VAL A 176 9.28 14.49 -2.54
C VAL A 176 10.59 14.73 -1.80
N GLY A 177 10.51 15.30 -0.62
CA GLY A 177 11.71 15.65 0.16
C GLY A 177 11.58 15.37 1.64
N GLY A 178 12.68 14.96 2.26
CA GLY A 178 12.71 14.57 3.66
C GLY A 178 12.27 15.69 4.60
N ILE A 179 12.64 16.91 4.34
CA ILE A 179 12.20 18.09 5.11
C ILE A 179 11.08 18.81 4.35
N ILE A 180 11.31 19.24 3.12
CA ILE A 180 10.31 19.93 2.31
C ILE A 180 10.17 19.26 0.94
N GLY A 181 8.95 19.19 0.42
CA GLY A 181 8.75 18.73 -0.96
C GLY A 181 9.42 19.70 -1.95
N ALA A 182 9.12 20.98 -1.84
CA ALA A 182 9.80 22.04 -2.59
C ALA A 182 9.69 23.39 -1.90
N GLY A 183 10.67 24.26 -2.15
CA GLY A 183 10.57 25.70 -1.91
C GLY A 183 9.64 26.37 -2.95
N ALA A 184 8.96 27.43 -2.59
CA ALA A 184 8.21 28.25 -3.54
C ALA A 184 9.18 29.05 -4.41
N GLU A 185 8.93 29.06 -5.72
CA GLU A 185 9.75 29.86 -6.66
C GLU A 185 9.63 31.37 -6.42
N GLN A 186 8.46 31.79 -5.97
CA GLN A 186 8.21 33.17 -5.56
C GLN A 186 7.50 33.17 -4.21
N THR A 187 8.08 33.83 -3.23
CA THR A 187 7.46 34.00 -1.93
C THR A 187 6.65 35.30 -1.90
N VAL A 188 5.67 35.37 -1.02
CA VAL A 188 4.84 36.55 -0.82
C VAL A 188 5.65 37.76 -0.37
N SER A 189 6.69 37.52 0.40
CA SER A 189 7.58 38.57 0.91
C SER A 189 8.69 38.96 -0.09
N GLY A 190 8.78 38.28 -1.25
CA GLY A 190 9.89 38.46 -2.20
C GLY A 190 11.21 37.85 -1.73
N ALA A 191 11.24 37.20 -0.57
CA ALA A 191 12.39 36.46 -0.06
C ALA A 191 12.38 35.00 -0.57
N SER A 192 13.54 34.34 -0.64
CA SER A 192 13.62 32.92 -0.94
C SER A 192 13.13 32.09 0.24
N SER A 193 12.54 30.94 -0.05
CA SER A 193 12.33 29.90 0.96
C SER A 193 13.68 29.48 1.57
N THR A 194 13.75 29.39 2.90
CA THR A 194 15.00 29.05 3.61
C THR A 194 14.84 27.75 4.39
N VAL A 195 15.78 26.82 4.25
CA VAL A 195 15.83 25.56 5.02
C VAL A 195 17.19 25.41 5.66
N SER A 196 17.25 25.37 7.02
CA SER A 196 18.54 25.35 7.70
C SER A 196 18.56 24.56 9.01
N GLY A 197 19.68 23.89 9.28
CA GLY A 197 19.89 23.15 10.54
C GLY A 197 18.92 21.97 10.74
N CYS A 198 18.39 21.40 9.65
CA CYS A 198 17.43 20.31 9.69
C CYS A 198 18.13 18.95 9.50
N TYR A 199 17.52 17.92 10.11
CA TYR A 199 18.01 16.54 10.00
C TYR A 199 16.92 15.61 9.47
N SER A 200 17.29 14.76 8.53
CA SER A 200 16.38 13.86 7.86
C SER A 200 16.90 12.43 7.84
N MET A 201 16.00 11.50 8.08
CA MET A 201 16.20 10.08 7.90
C MET A 201 14.89 9.50 7.36
N VAL A 202 14.74 9.47 6.04
CA VAL A 202 13.48 9.14 5.39
C VAL A 202 13.64 8.05 4.33
N GLU A 203 12.57 7.28 4.13
CA GLU A 203 12.40 6.41 2.99
C GLU A 203 11.39 7.02 2.01
N ILE A 204 11.76 7.10 0.74
CA ILE A 204 10.86 7.51 -0.34
C ILE A 204 10.45 6.26 -1.10
N THR A 205 9.20 5.82 -0.89
CA THR A 205 8.69 4.57 -1.46
C THR A 205 8.14 4.74 -2.87
N ASP A 206 7.69 5.96 -3.22
CA ASP A 206 7.24 6.31 -4.57
C ASP A 206 7.55 7.77 -4.86
N ALA A 207 8.27 7.99 -5.96
CA ALA A 207 8.49 9.31 -6.55
C ALA A 207 8.91 9.12 -8.01
N THR A 208 8.19 9.74 -8.92
CA THR A 208 8.50 9.62 -10.37
C THR A 208 9.63 10.56 -10.79
N GLN A 209 9.76 11.71 -10.12
CA GLN A 209 10.75 12.76 -10.39
C GLN A 209 10.94 13.65 -9.16
N PHE A 210 12.12 14.26 -9.03
CA PHE A 210 12.42 15.29 -8.03
C PHE A 210 12.29 14.77 -6.60
N ALA A 211 13.17 13.86 -6.21
CA ALA A 211 13.23 13.28 -4.88
C ALA A 211 14.56 13.59 -4.20
N GLY A 212 14.53 13.95 -2.92
CA GLY A 212 15.74 14.23 -2.14
C GLY A 212 15.56 14.05 -0.64
N ALA A 213 16.63 13.71 0.06
CA ALA A 213 16.60 13.49 1.50
C ALA A 213 16.28 14.76 2.31
N ILE A 214 16.53 15.93 1.78
CA ILE A 214 16.18 17.23 2.38
C ILE A 214 15.06 17.89 1.58
N SER A 215 15.21 18.02 0.27
CA SER A 215 14.20 18.65 -0.59
C SER A 215 14.13 17.96 -1.95
N GLY A 216 12.93 17.84 -2.50
CA GLY A 216 12.71 17.35 -3.86
C GLY A 216 13.28 18.26 -4.96
N CYS A 217 13.62 19.50 -4.66
CA CYS A 217 14.28 20.40 -5.60
C CYS A 217 15.25 21.34 -4.86
N ASP A 218 16.10 22.03 -5.62
CA ASP A 218 17.09 22.99 -5.11
C ASP A 218 16.57 24.45 -5.11
N ALA A 219 15.27 24.67 -5.30
CA ALA A 219 14.67 25.99 -5.22
C ALA A 219 14.56 26.46 -3.77
N GLY A 220 15.31 27.49 -3.42
CA GLY A 220 15.42 28.06 -2.08
C GLY A 220 16.86 28.18 -1.57
N ASP A 221 17.00 28.73 -0.37
CA ASP A 221 18.28 28.88 0.31
C ASP A 221 18.45 27.75 1.34
N PHE A 222 19.41 26.87 1.13
CA PHE A 222 19.70 25.73 1.98
C PHE A 222 21.03 25.94 2.71
N ALA A 223 21.08 25.63 4.02
CA ALA A 223 22.29 25.72 4.82
C ALA A 223 22.31 24.69 5.97
N GLU A 224 23.41 24.00 6.16
CA GLU A 224 23.65 23.13 7.34
C GLU A 224 22.56 22.07 7.56
N ASN A 225 22.01 21.51 6.49
CA ASN A 225 21.06 20.40 6.60
C ASN A 225 21.79 19.07 6.41
N TYR A 226 21.42 18.07 7.19
CA TYR A 226 22.08 16.77 7.21
C TYR A 226 21.07 15.64 7.07
N PHE A 227 21.51 14.54 6.47
CA PHE A 227 20.64 13.38 6.31
C PHE A 227 21.40 12.06 6.41
N VAL A 228 20.70 11.02 6.85
CA VAL A 228 21.16 9.64 6.82
C VAL A 228 20.38 8.89 5.76
N SER A 229 21.07 8.42 4.73
CA SER A 229 20.48 7.58 3.67
C SER A 229 21.59 6.97 2.82
N ASP A 230 21.41 5.71 2.44
CA ASP A 230 22.31 4.98 1.53
C ASP A 230 21.89 5.15 0.05
N THR A 231 20.68 5.64 -0.20
CA THR A 231 20.08 5.67 -1.55
C THR A 231 19.74 7.07 -2.06
N LEU A 232 19.49 8.03 -1.15
CA LEU A 232 19.03 9.36 -1.51
C LEU A 232 20.19 10.37 -1.56
N SER A 233 20.07 11.35 -2.45
CA SER A 233 20.86 12.58 -2.42
C SER A 233 20.10 13.68 -1.67
N GLY A 234 20.79 14.76 -1.28
CA GLY A 234 20.20 15.79 -0.41
C GLY A 234 19.13 16.64 -1.07
N LEU A 235 19.44 17.23 -2.24
CA LEU A 235 18.55 18.11 -3.00
C LEU A 235 18.32 17.50 -4.38
N ASP A 236 17.13 16.99 -4.64
CA ASP A 236 16.85 16.20 -5.83
C ASP A 236 17.90 15.07 -6.00
N THR A 237 18.67 15.10 -7.04
CA THR A 237 19.70 14.10 -7.34
C THR A 237 21.12 14.50 -6.88
N VAL A 238 21.28 15.62 -6.17
CA VAL A 238 22.59 16.17 -5.82
C VAL A 238 22.70 16.44 -4.31
N SER A 239 23.78 15.95 -3.71
CA SER A 239 24.20 16.36 -2.36
C SER A 239 25.19 17.52 -2.47
N GLN A 240 24.92 18.61 -1.76
CA GLN A 240 25.70 19.84 -1.84
C GLN A 240 26.32 20.18 -0.48
N THR A 241 27.66 20.30 -0.45
CA THR A 241 28.40 20.71 0.75
C THR A 241 27.92 22.07 1.28
N GLY A 242 27.70 22.14 2.59
CA GLY A 242 27.21 23.34 3.26
C GLY A 242 25.70 23.56 3.13
N LYS A 243 25.00 22.77 2.30
CA LYS A 243 23.54 22.90 2.07
C LYS A 243 22.77 21.68 2.50
N ALA A 244 23.11 20.50 1.99
CA ALA A 244 22.49 19.22 2.31
C ALA A 244 23.53 18.12 2.18
N GLU A 245 24.05 17.67 3.30
CA GLU A 245 25.19 16.74 3.38
C GLU A 245 24.77 15.39 3.97
N PRO A 246 25.20 14.28 3.37
CA PRO A 246 25.04 12.97 4.00
C PRO A 246 25.93 12.86 5.23
N ILE A 247 25.41 12.27 6.29
CA ILE A 247 26.16 11.88 7.50
C ILE A 247 25.90 10.41 7.82
N THR A 248 26.80 9.77 8.55
CA THR A 248 26.56 8.43 9.06
C THR A 248 25.57 8.45 10.21
N TYR A 249 24.94 7.32 10.49
CA TYR A 249 24.01 7.21 11.62
C TYR A 249 24.74 7.47 12.96
N GLU A 250 25.98 7.02 13.13
CA GLU A 250 26.78 7.31 14.33
C GLU A 250 27.00 8.82 14.50
N ALA A 251 27.26 9.56 13.41
CA ALA A 251 27.41 11.01 13.48
C ALA A 251 26.08 11.70 13.85
N LEU A 252 24.92 11.16 13.43
CA LEU A 252 23.61 11.64 13.86
C LEU A 252 23.42 11.46 15.37
N LEU A 253 23.84 10.32 15.93
CA LEU A 253 23.71 10.03 17.36
C LEU A 253 24.52 10.98 18.26
N ASP A 254 25.60 11.56 17.74
CA ASP A 254 26.44 12.53 18.43
C ASP A 254 25.80 13.94 18.50
N VAL A 255 24.75 14.20 17.73
CA VAL A 255 24.05 15.50 17.73
C VAL A 255 23.10 15.58 18.91
N ALA A 256 23.38 16.48 19.86
CA ALA A 256 22.64 16.56 21.13
C ALA A 256 21.15 16.95 20.98
N THR A 257 20.80 17.67 19.91
CA THR A 257 19.44 18.20 19.67
C THR A 257 18.53 17.22 18.94
N VAL A 258 19.07 16.13 18.40
CA VAL A 258 18.27 15.12 17.66
C VAL A 258 17.32 14.39 18.61
N PRO A 259 16.02 14.32 18.31
CA PRO A 259 15.02 13.63 19.14
C PRO A 259 15.32 12.13 19.32
N ASP A 260 14.82 11.56 20.43
CA ASP A 260 14.99 10.14 20.72
C ASP A 260 14.39 9.22 19.68
N GLU A 261 13.33 9.63 19.02
CA GLU A 261 12.68 8.89 17.93
C GLU A 261 13.60 8.66 16.72
N MET A 262 14.56 9.56 16.48
CA MET A 262 15.58 9.37 15.44
C MET A 262 16.74 8.49 15.90
N ARG A 263 16.89 8.28 17.21
CA ARG A 263 17.97 7.48 17.82
C ARG A 263 17.65 6.00 17.94
N GLN A 264 16.40 5.61 17.70
CA GLN A 264 15.91 4.25 17.87
C GLN A 264 15.20 3.77 16.62
N MET A 265 15.51 2.56 16.20
CA MET A 265 14.76 1.84 15.17
C MET A 265 13.78 0.89 15.85
N THR A 266 12.64 0.66 15.22
CA THR A 266 11.58 -0.19 15.75
C THR A 266 11.18 -1.26 14.73
N LEU A 267 11.21 -2.53 15.16
CA LEU A 267 10.63 -3.66 14.43
C LEU A 267 9.29 -4.02 15.06
N LYS A 268 8.23 -3.99 14.27
CA LYS A 268 6.86 -4.33 14.68
C LYS A 268 6.31 -5.48 13.88
N PHE A 269 5.63 -6.41 14.55
CA PHE A 269 4.87 -7.49 13.94
C PHE A 269 3.38 -7.24 14.20
N VAL A 270 2.59 -7.19 13.14
CA VAL A 270 1.18 -6.78 13.17
C VAL A 270 0.30 -7.84 12.53
N ALA A 271 -0.83 -8.18 13.16
CA ALA A 271 -1.87 -9.02 12.57
C ALA A 271 -3.24 -8.40 12.83
N ASP A 272 -4.06 -8.23 11.77
CA ASP A 272 -5.39 -7.61 11.83
C ASP A 272 -5.37 -6.31 12.68
N ASP A 273 -4.45 -5.38 12.37
CA ASP A 273 -4.21 -4.10 13.05
C ASP A 273 -3.75 -4.20 14.53
N THR A 274 -3.48 -5.40 15.01
CA THR A 274 -2.99 -5.63 16.37
C THR A 274 -1.49 -5.85 16.38
N VAL A 275 -0.75 -5.07 17.17
CA VAL A 275 0.69 -5.27 17.36
C VAL A 275 0.90 -6.50 18.25
N LEU A 276 1.48 -7.57 17.67
CA LEU A 276 1.79 -8.81 18.37
C LEU A 276 3.11 -8.72 19.14
N LYS A 277 4.10 -8.09 18.52
CA LYS A 277 5.43 -7.90 19.08
C LYS A 277 5.99 -6.57 18.58
N SER A 278 6.68 -5.85 19.45
CA SER A 278 7.45 -4.66 19.10
C SER A 278 8.75 -4.68 19.87
N GLN A 279 9.85 -4.39 19.19
CA GLN A 279 11.17 -4.29 19.79
C GLN A 279 12.00 -3.21 19.10
N THR A 280 12.94 -2.62 19.83
CA THR A 280 13.94 -1.73 19.25
C THR A 280 15.12 -2.53 18.72
N PHE A 281 15.83 -1.96 17.75
CA PHE A 281 17.03 -2.54 17.18
C PHE A 281 18.02 -1.44 16.77
N ASP A 282 19.27 -1.81 16.56
CA ASP A 282 20.33 -0.90 16.13
C ASP A 282 20.40 -0.86 14.59
N TYR A 283 20.81 0.27 14.05
CA TYR A 283 20.96 0.49 12.60
C TYR A 283 21.90 -0.55 11.97
N GLY A 284 21.42 -1.29 10.97
CA GLY A 284 22.15 -2.37 10.32
C GLY A 284 21.95 -3.76 10.95
N ASP A 285 21.08 -3.88 11.95
CA ASP A 285 20.80 -5.18 12.56
C ASP A 285 20.08 -6.12 11.58
N SER A 286 20.35 -7.42 11.78
CA SER A 286 19.69 -8.53 11.09
C SER A 286 19.05 -9.47 12.09
N PHE A 287 17.97 -10.13 11.71
CA PHE A 287 17.22 -11.02 12.58
C PHE A 287 16.98 -12.39 11.94
N ASP A 288 17.18 -13.42 12.71
CA ASP A 288 16.86 -14.80 12.34
C ASP A 288 15.35 -15.09 12.43
N ALA A 289 14.91 -16.22 11.89
CA ALA A 289 13.52 -16.64 11.84
C ALA A 289 12.82 -16.74 13.21
N ASP A 290 13.55 -16.86 14.29
CA ASP A 290 13.03 -16.94 15.66
C ASP A 290 12.51 -15.61 16.20
N VAL A 291 12.80 -14.49 15.52
CA VAL A 291 12.26 -13.19 15.87
C VAL A 291 10.75 -13.08 15.62
N TYR A 292 10.24 -13.85 14.64
CA TYR A 292 8.84 -13.83 14.24
C TYR A 292 7.93 -14.44 15.32
N PRO A 293 6.91 -13.71 15.79
CA PRO A 293 5.91 -14.29 16.67
C PRO A 293 5.01 -15.26 15.91
N GLU A 294 4.28 -16.09 16.65
CA GLU A 294 3.25 -16.96 16.09
C GLU A 294 2.10 -16.10 15.54
N ILE A 295 1.66 -16.40 14.31
CA ILE A 295 0.53 -15.70 13.68
C ILE A 295 -0.76 -16.23 14.34
N PRO A 296 -1.67 -15.36 14.81
CA PRO A 296 -2.96 -15.79 15.35
C PRO A 296 -3.77 -16.62 14.35
N GLU A 297 -4.33 -17.71 14.81
CA GLU A 297 -5.21 -18.53 13.99
C GLU A 297 -6.49 -17.77 13.60
N LYS A 298 -6.94 -17.97 12.35
CA LYS A 298 -8.16 -17.39 11.81
C LYS A 298 -8.95 -18.45 11.05
N ASP A 299 -10.17 -18.70 11.50
CA ASP A 299 -11.04 -19.75 10.92
C ASP A 299 -11.20 -19.60 9.39
N GLY A 300 -10.83 -20.64 8.65
CA GLY A 300 -10.91 -20.67 7.19
C GLY A 300 -9.80 -19.92 6.47
N TYR A 301 -8.74 -19.50 7.17
CA TYR A 301 -7.58 -18.82 6.60
C TYR A 301 -6.27 -19.44 7.11
N TYR A 302 -5.25 -19.37 6.30
CA TYR A 302 -3.84 -19.54 6.75
C TYR A 302 -3.14 -18.20 6.74
N GLY A 303 -2.28 -17.98 7.72
CA GLY A 303 -1.51 -16.74 7.88
C GLY A 303 -0.06 -16.94 7.45
N ALA A 304 0.49 -15.93 6.77
CA ALA A 304 1.91 -15.85 6.46
C ALA A 304 2.41 -14.42 6.70
N TRP A 305 3.68 -14.25 7.05
CA TRP A 305 4.28 -12.92 7.14
C TRP A 305 4.58 -12.39 5.74
N ASN A 306 4.32 -11.10 5.51
CA ASN A 306 4.59 -10.42 4.23
C ASN A 306 6.08 -10.23 3.95
N VAL A 307 6.91 -10.28 4.99
CA VAL A 307 8.37 -10.19 4.93
C VAL A 307 8.93 -11.41 5.64
N THR A 308 9.84 -12.15 5.00
CA THR A 308 10.44 -13.40 5.50
C THR A 308 11.94 -13.29 5.80
N GLU A 309 12.56 -12.18 5.38
CA GLU A 309 13.98 -11.89 5.58
C GLU A 309 14.10 -10.49 6.20
N LEU A 310 14.85 -10.37 7.27
CA LEU A 310 15.07 -9.14 8.03
C LEU A 310 16.56 -8.90 8.18
N ASP A 311 17.22 -8.62 7.06
CA ASP A 311 18.66 -8.42 7.00
C ASP A 311 18.98 -6.93 6.79
N ASP A 312 20.02 -6.45 7.51
CA ASP A 312 20.61 -5.13 7.34
C ASP A 312 19.55 -3.99 7.39
N LEU A 313 18.79 -3.96 8.49
CA LEU A 313 17.67 -3.05 8.64
C LEU A 313 18.16 -1.63 8.98
N HIS A 314 17.81 -0.67 8.16
CA HIS A 314 18.22 0.72 8.29
C HIS A 314 17.08 1.69 8.67
N PHE A 315 15.86 1.17 8.84
CA PHE A 315 14.67 1.98 9.09
C PHE A 315 13.62 1.24 9.91
N ASP A 316 12.68 1.98 10.50
CA ASP A 316 11.53 1.39 11.19
C ASP A 316 10.79 0.41 10.28
N THR A 317 10.68 -0.83 10.71
CA THR A 317 10.15 -1.92 9.90
C THR A 317 8.89 -2.49 10.52
N THR A 318 7.84 -2.61 9.70
CA THR A 318 6.59 -3.27 10.10
C THR A 318 6.37 -4.51 9.24
N VAL A 319 6.32 -5.66 9.91
CA VAL A 319 6.02 -6.96 9.31
C VAL A 319 4.56 -7.28 9.59
N THR A 320 3.78 -7.52 8.53
CA THR A 320 2.33 -7.72 8.63
C THR A 320 1.95 -9.14 8.27
N ALA A 321 1.09 -9.75 9.07
CA ALA A 321 0.49 -11.04 8.75
C ALA A 321 -0.55 -10.89 7.64
N VAL A 322 -0.39 -11.68 6.59
CA VAL A 322 -1.33 -11.76 5.47
C VAL A 322 -2.12 -13.04 5.62
N TYR A 323 -3.45 -12.93 5.68
CA TYR A 323 -4.36 -14.05 5.78
C TYR A 323 -4.95 -14.40 4.42
N THR A 324 -4.68 -15.61 3.95
CA THR A 324 -5.22 -16.13 2.70
C THR A 324 -6.30 -17.17 3.03
N ARG A 325 -7.46 -17.03 2.41
CA ARG A 325 -8.56 -17.96 2.61
C ARG A 325 -8.24 -19.32 1.99
N TYR A 326 -8.49 -20.42 2.72
CA TYR A 326 -8.40 -21.74 2.16
C TYR A 326 -9.40 -21.94 1.02
N VAL A 327 -8.95 -22.62 -0.03
CA VAL A 327 -9.80 -23.08 -1.11
C VAL A 327 -10.35 -24.44 -0.69
N THR A 328 -11.69 -24.57 -0.72
CA THR A 328 -12.38 -25.79 -0.26
C THR A 328 -12.49 -26.85 -1.34
N THR A 329 -12.17 -26.52 -2.60
CA THR A 329 -12.24 -27.45 -3.73
C THR A 329 -11.24 -27.05 -4.79
N VAL A 330 -10.41 -27.98 -5.26
CA VAL A 330 -9.44 -27.76 -6.33
C VAL A 330 -9.86 -28.51 -7.59
N PRO A 331 -10.01 -27.82 -8.74
CA PRO A 331 -10.28 -28.45 -10.03
C PRO A 331 -8.99 -29.00 -10.66
N SER A 332 -9.12 -30.05 -11.48
CA SER A 332 -8.02 -30.52 -12.33
C SER A 332 -7.72 -29.54 -13.45
N GLU A 333 -6.46 -29.49 -13.89
CA GLU A 333 -6.04 -28.74 -15.07
C GLU A 333 -6.68 -29.27 -16.36
N VAL A 334 -6.98 -30.56 -16.41
CA VAL A 334 -7.60 -31.22 -17.56
C VAL A 334 -9.10 -31.05 -17.49
N SER A 335 -9.69 -30.64 -18.62
CA SER A 335 -11.13 -30.43 -18.79
C SER A 335 -11.69 -31.28 -19.94
N ARG A 336 -12.99 -31.57 -19.89
CA ARG A 336 -13.73 -32.14 -21.00
C ARG A 336 -13.96 -31.11 -22.10
N ASP A 337 -14.42 -31.53 -23.27
CA ASP A 337 -14.79 -30.66 -24.40
C ASP A 337 -15.83 -29.59 -24.02
N SER A 338 -16.60 -29.86 -22.97
CA SER A 338 -17.55 -28.90 -22.38
C SER A 338 -16.89 -27.75 -21.60
N GLY A 339 -15.57 -27.77 -21.44
CA GLY A 339 -14.81 -26.83 -20.61
C GLY A 339 -14.89 -27.12 -19.11
N ARG A 340 -15.57 -28.22 -18.69
CA ARG A 340 -15.68 -28.60 -17.28
C ARG A 340 -14.46 -29.45 -16.87
N PRO A 341 -13.84 -29.18 -15.71
CA PRO A 341 -12.76 -30.01 -15.17
C PRO A 341 -13.16 -31.48 -15.06
N VAL A 342 -12.21 -32.38 -15.33
CA VAL A 342 -12.47 -33.84 -15.21
C VAL A 342 -12.59 -34.27 -13.77
N PHE A 343 -11.80 -33.67 -12.88
CA PHE A 343 -11.81 -33.93 -11.45
C PHE A 343 -11.98 -32.65 -10.64
N PHE A 344 -12.63 -32.81 -9.49
CA PHE A 344 -12.54 -31.92 -8.36
C PHE A 344 -12.18 -32.71 -7.11
N VAL A 345 -11.45 -32.10 -6.18
CA VAL A 345 -11.13 -32.71 -4.89
C VAL A 345 -11.46 -31.72 -3.79
N ASP A 346 -12.26 -32.17 -2.82
CA ASP A 346 -12.60 -31.37 -1.65
C ASP A 346 -11.49 -31.43 -0.61
N GLY A 347 -11.22 -30.30 0.04
CA GLY A 347 -10.17 -30.17 1.06
C GLY A 347 -10.00 -28.74 1.56
N SER A 348 -8.86 -28.47 2.19
CA SER A 348 -8.45 -27.13 2.62
C SER A 348 -7.10 -26.79 2.01
N TYR A 349 -7.13 -26.18 0.86
CA TYR A 349 -5.94 -25.97 0.03
C TYR A 349 -5.53 -24.50 -0.03
N ASP A 350 -4.25 -24.28 -0.29
CA ASP A 350 -3.70 -22.98 -0.63
C ASP A 350 -4.27 -22.48 -1.97
N ASN A 351 -4.27 -21.16 -2.19
CA ASN A 351 -4.84 -20.58 -3.40
C ASN A 351 -4.14 -21.00 -4.71
N ASP A 352 -2.88 -21.42 -4.62
CA ASP A 352 -2.07 -21.88 -5.73
C ASP A 352 -1.99 -23.42 -5.84
N ALA A 353 -2.74 -24.12 -5.00
CA ALA A 353 -2.80 -25.57 -5.02
C ALA A 353 -3.32 -26.08 -6.37
N GLN A 354 -2.66 -27.07 -6.94
CA GLN A 354 -3.00 -27.66 -8.24
C GLN A 354 -3.27 -29.14 -8.13
N LEU A 355 -4.40 -29.58 -8.69
CA LEU A 355 -4.73 -30.98 -8.88
C LEU A 355 -4.28 -31.41 -10.28
N THR A 356 -3.21 -32.20 -10.35
CA THR A 356 -2.76 -32.74 -11.64
C THR A 356 -3.47 -34.04 -11.94
N ALA A 357 -3.92 -34.21 -13.20
CA ALA A 357 -4.56 -35.40 -13.70
C ALA A 357 -4.04 -35.76 -15.07
N GLN A 358 -3.51 -36.97 -15.24
CA GLN A 358 -3.00 -37.46 -16.49
C GLN A 358 -3.77 -38.68 -16.97
N ALA A 359 -4.36 -38.59 -18.17
CA ALA A 359 -4.98 -39.73 -18.79
C ALA A 359 -3.91 -40.75 -19.21
N MET A 360 -4.11 -41.99 -18.83
CA MET A 360 -3.23 -43.09 -19.20
C MET A 360 -3.66 -43.69 -20.54
N ALA A 361 -2.69 -43.80 -21.45
CA ALA A 361 -2.95 -44.38 -22.78
C ALA A 361 -3.42 -45.84 -22.65
N GLN A 362 -4.55 -46.15 -23.28
CA GLN A 362 -4.97 -47.53 -23.46
C GLN A 362 -4.13 -48.18 -24.58
N THR A 363 -3.55 -49.34 -24.34
CA THR A 363 -2.90 -50.12 -25.41
C THR A 363 -3.94 -50.91 -26.16
N ASN A 364 -3.62 -51.30 -27.44
CA ASN A 364 -4.49 -52.13 -28.28
C ASN A 364 -4.92 -53.50 -27.65
N SER A 365 -4.33 -53.86 -26.50
CA SER A 365 -4.71 -55.02 -25.66
C SER A 365 -5.61 -54.66 -24.47
N GLY A 366 -6.11 -53.44 -24.40
CA GLY A 366 -7.16 -53.02 -23.44
C GLY A 366 -6.73 -52.53 -22.09
N LEU A 367 -5.49 -52.75 -21.64
CA LEU A 367 -5.03 -52.30 -20.31
C LEU A 367 -3.56 -51.82 -20.34
N SER A 368 -3.27 -50.71 -19.72
CA SER A 368 -1.92 -50.24 -19.46
C SER A 368 -1.15 -51.22 -18.56
N PRO A 369 0.19 -51.30 -18.62
CA PRO A 369 0.99 -52.12 -17.69
C PRO A 369 0.75 -51.81 -16.21
N VAL A 370 0.30 -50.61 -15.89
CA VAL A 370 -0.07 -50.18 -14.54
C VAL A 370 -1.38 -50.85 -14.06
N SER A 371 -2.16 -51.39 -15.01
CA SER A 371 -3.42 -52.08 -14.74
C SER A 371 -3.26 -53.57 -14.35
N ALA A 372 -2.01 -54.03 -14.16
CA ALA A 372 -1.78 -55.38 -13.67
C ALA A 372 -2.59 -55.62 -12.36
N GLY A 373 -3.38 -56.73 -12.32
CA GLY A 373 -4.25 -57.05 -11.18
C GLY A 373 -5.63 -56.40 -11.23
N LEU A 374 -5.92 -55.41 -12.09
CA LEU A 374 -7.24 -54.80 -12.22
C LEU A 374 -8.28 -55.84 -12.69
N SER A 375 -7.95 -56.68 -13.65
CA SER A 375 -8.83 -57.74 -14.14
C SER A 375 -9.21 -58.72 -13.03
N ASP A 376 -8.26 -59.04 -12.14
CA ASP A 376 -8.48 -59.94 -10.99
C ASP A 376 -9.35 -59.29 -9.93
N ALA A 377 -9.14 -57.99 -9.66
CA ALA A 377 -9.97 -57.20 -8.74
C ALA A 377 -11.45 -57.10 -9.24
N ILE A 378 -11.64 -56.86 -10.53
CA ILE A 378 -12.95 -56.85 -11.15
C ILE A 378 -13.60 -58.22 -11.07
N GLY A 379 -12.84 -59.31 -11.37
CA GLY A 379 -13.30 -60.70 -11.30
C GLY A 379 -13.72 -61.07 -9.87
N HIS A 380 -12.91 -60.73 -8.87
CA HIS A 380 -13.22 -60.96 -7.46
C HIS A 380 -14.52 -60.19 -7.06
N TYR A 381 -14.61 -58.91 -7.39
CA TYR A 381 -15.81 -58.09 -7.11
C TYR A 381 -17.09 -58.74 -7.67
N MET A 382 -17.05 -59.20 -8.91
CA MET A 382 -18.21 -59.85 -9.54
C MET A 382 -18.54 -61.18 -8.92
N SER A 383 -17.55 -61.96 -8.45
CA SER A 383 -17.77 -63.27 -7.84
C SER A 383 -18.45 -63.21 -6.47
N VAL A 384 -18.20 -62.13 -5.69
CA VAL A 384 -18.77 -61.92 -4.37
C VAL A 384 -20.12 -61.20 -4.36
N ASN A 385 -20.58 -60.68 -5.52
CA ASN A 385 -21.86 -59.98 -5.66
C ASN A 385 -22.86 -60.88 -6.39
N PRO A 386 -23.87 -61.45 -5.69
CA PRO A 386 -24.77 -62.47 -6.25
C PRO A 386 -25.63 -61.94 -7.42
N TRP A 387 -25.84 -60.63 -7.53
CA TRP A 387 -26.60 -60.02 -8.63
C TRP A 387 -25.97 -60.26 -10.00
N TYR A 388 -24.67 -60.38 -10.11
CA TYR A 388 -23.96 -60.62 -11.37
C TYR A 388 -23.98 -62.09 -11.82
N THR A 389 -24.31 -63.03 -10.92
CA THR A 389 -24.38 -64.44 -11.22
C THR A 389 -25.79 -64.90 -11.65
N TRP A 390 -26.80 -64.05 -11.49
CA TRP A 390 -28.19 -64.38 -11.82
C TRP A 390 -28.58 -64.08 -13.28
N PHE A 391 -27.77 -63.31 -14.00
CA PHE A 391 -28.01 -63.00 -15.40
C PHE A 391 -27.29 -64.00 -16.31
N SER A 392 -28.06 -64.70 -17.15
CA SER A 392 -27.55 -65.65 -18.12
C SER A 392 -26.91 -65.00 -19.38
N ALA A 393 -26.83 -63.68 -19.43
CA ALA A 393 -26.17 -62.94 -20.52
C ALA A 393 -24.72 -62.63 -20.17
N PRO A 394 -23.75 -62.74 -21.09
CA PRO A 394 -22.39 -62.38 -20.83
C PRO A 394 -22.30 -60.88 -20.58
N ILE A 395 -21.78 -60.54 -19.37
CA ILE A 395 -21.50 -59.13 -19.02
C ILE A 395 -20.17 -58.73 -19.68
N THR A 396 -20.25 -57.80 -20.63
CA THR A 396 -19.08 -57.23 -21.27
C THR A 396 -18.48 -56.19 -20.34
N LYS A 397 -17.19 -56.26 -20.09
CA LYS A 397 -16.45 -55.35 -19.24
C LYS A 397 -15.56 -54.50 -20.14
N GLU A 398 -15.59 -53.21 -19.95
CA GLU A 398 -14.73 -52.28 -20.69
C GLU A 398 -14.17 -51.27 -19.69
N VAL A 399 -12.86 -50.98 -19.81
CA VAL A 399 -12.23 -49.86 -19.10
C VAL A 399 -12.53 -48.61 -19.90
N VAL A 400 -13.37 -47.76 -19.38
CA VAL A 400 -13.78 -46.53 -20.06
C VAL A 400 -12.61 -45.52 -20.09
N GLU A 401 -12.01 -45.28 -18.95
CA GLU A 401 -10.85 -44.40 -18.81
C GLU A 401 -10.00 -44.85 -17.63
N GLN A 402 -8.72 -44.47 -17.71
CA GLN A 402 -7.76 -44.66 -16.64
C GLN A 402 -6.95 -43.35 -16.45
N TRP A 403 -6.81 -42.92 -15.21
CA TRP A 403 -6.21 -41.67 -14.84
C TRP A 403 -5.19 -41.90 -13.73
N GLU A 404 -4.10 -41.15 -13.78
CA GLU A 404 -3.21 -40.89 -12.67
C GLU A 404 -3.50 -39.49 -12.14
N ILE A 405 -3.80 -39.38 -10.84
CA ILE A 405 -4.10 -38.08 -10.21
C ILE A 405 -3.14 -37.83 -9.05
N THR A 406 -2.67 -36.59 -8.93
CA THR A 406 -1.88 -36.14 -7.78
C THR A 406 -2.66 -35.03 -7.07
N ILE A 407 -3.05 -35.31 -5.83
CA ILE A 407 -3.82 -34.40 -4.99
C ILE A 407 -2.82 -33.54 -4.21
N PRO A 408 -2.99 -32.20 -4.19
CA PRO A 408 -2.14 -31.35 -3.37
C PRO A 408 -2.31 -31.67 -1.87
N ALA A 409 -1.23 -31.48 -1.11
CA ALA A 409 -1.25 -31.77 0.33
C ALA A 409 -2.06 -30.69 1.07
N ASP A 410 -2.94 -31.12 1.98
CA ASP A 410 -3.70 -30.28 2.91
C ASP A 410 -3.68 -30.80 4.36
N GLY A 411 -2.83 -31.82 4.62
CA GLY A 411 -2.76 -32.50 5.90
C GLY A 411 -3.84 -33.53 6.16
N ALA A 412 -4.86 -33.64 5.31
CA ALA A 412 -5.90 -34.65 5.44
C ALA A 412 -5.42 -36.01 4.94
N SER A 413 -5.90 -37.09 5.58
CA SER A 413 -5.59 -38.47 5.18
C SER A 413 -6.57 -39.05 4.17
N THR A 414 -7.70 -38.39 3.97
CA THR A 414 -8.79 -38.85 3.06
C THR A 414 -9.40 -37.64 2.38
N HIS A 415 -9.61 -37.74 1.07
CA HIS A 415 -10.23 -36.71 0.27
C HIS A 415 -11.43 -37.23 -0.50
N THR A 416 -12.46 -36.42 -0.62
CA THR A 416 -13.59 -36.68 -1.50
C THR A 416 -13.25 -36.19 -2.91
N VAL A 417 -13.30 -37.11 -3.87
CA VAL A 417 -13.01 -36.88 -5.29
C VAL A 417 -14.29 -36.93 -6.11
N HIS A 418 -14.49 -35.92 -6.94
CA HIS A 418 -15.59 -35.83 -7.91
C HIS A 418 -15.03 -36.00 -9.31
N TYR A 419 -15.47 -37.05 -10.01
CA TYR A 419 -15.03 -37.36 -11.38
C TYR A 419 -16.16 -37.13 -12.36
N LEU A 420 -15.90 -36.33 -13.39
CA LEU A 420 -16.79 -36.09 -14.50
C LEU A 420 -16.67 -37.20 -15.54
N SER A 421 -17.70 -38.06 -15.61
CA SER A 421 -17.74 -39.13 -16.59
C SER A 421 -17.76 -38.62 -18.04
N PRO A 422 -17.13 -39.31 -19.00
CA PRO A 422 -17.25 -39.00 -20.44
C PRO A 422 -18.64 -39.30 -20.99
N SER A 423 -19.45 -40.11 -20.28
CA SER A 423 -20.79 -40.49 -20.65
C SER A 423 -21.82 -39.74 -19.80
N GLU A 424 -22.95 -39.33 -20.41
CA GLU A 424 -24.05 -38.70 -19.70
C GLU A 424 -24.74 -39.66 -18.69
N SER A 425 -24.52 -40.98 -18.82
CA SER A 425 -25.04 -41.97 -17.92
C SER A 425 -23.97 -42.62 -17.07
N THR A 426 -24.02 -42.34 -15.78
CA THR A 426 -23.13 -42.94 -14.77
C THR A 426 -23.66 -44.26 -14.17
N ARG A 427 -24.84 -44.71 -14.58
CA ARG A 427 -25.57 -45.82 -13.95
C ARG A 427 -24.88 -47.18 -14.00
N HIS A 428 -23.92 -47.36 -14.90
CA HIS A 428 -23.21 -48.64 -15.08
C HIS A 428 -21.71 -48.53 -14.88
N LEU A 429 -21.22 -47.39 -14.38
CA LEU A 429 -19.80 -47.16 -14.11
C LEU A 429 -19.46 -47.66 -12.71
N SER A 430 -18.29 -48.22 -12.58
CA SER A 430 -17.65 -48.55 -11.29
C SER A 430 -16.26 -47.98 -11.25
N VAL A 431 -15.89 -47.36 -10.15
CA VAL A 431 -14.58 -46.77 -9.91
C VAL A 431 -13.72 -47.81 -9.21
N PHE A 432 -12.53 -48.05 -9.73
CA PHE A 432 -11.51 -48.85 -9.06
C PHE A 432 -10.29 -47.94 -8.83
N VAL A 433 -9.77 -48.00 -7.63
CA VAL A 433 -8.62 -47.17 -7.16
C VAL A 433 -7.46 -48.11 -6.87
N ARG A 434 -6.25 -47.74 -7.31
CA ARG A 434 -5.04 -48.47 -6.94
C ARG A 434 -4.41 -47.79 -5.74
N GLN A 435 -4.35 -48.50 -4.64
CA GLN A 435 -3.71 -48.09 -3.39
C GLN A 435 -2.76 -49.21 -2.94
N ASP A 436 -1.57 -48.87 -2.47
CA ASP A 436 -0.54 -49.84 -2.00
C ASP A 436 -0.24 -50.94 -3.02
N GLY A 437 -0.24 -50.57 -4.31
CA GLY A 437 -0.02 -51.53 -5.39
C GLY A 437 -1.22 -52.45 -5.70
N SER A 438 -2.32 -52.36 -4.97
CA SER A 438 -3.53 -53.21 -5.12
C SER A 438 -4.73 -52.40 -5.62
N TRP A 439 -5.50 -52.98 -6.53
CA TRP A 439 -6.75 -52.40 -7.03
C TRP A 439 -7.90 -52.74 -6.11
N LYS A 440 -8.68 -51.73 -5.70
CA LYS A 440 -9.89 -51.88 -4.90
C LYS A 440 -11.03 -51.13 -5.56
N LYS A 441 -12.25 -51.66 -5.48
CA LYS A 441 -13.43 -50.93 -5.89
C LYS A 441 -13.71 -49.84 -4.87
N ALA A 442 -13.84 -48.58 -5.32
CA ALA A 442 -14.29 -47.48 -4.50
C ALA A 442 -15.84 -47.52 -4.38
N ASN A 443 -16.34 -47.11 -3.23
CA ASN A 443 -17.77 -46.83 -3.04
C ASN A 443 -18.03 -45.47 -3.67
N ALA A 444 -18.58 -45.47 -4.88
CA ALA A 444 -18.86 -44.26 -5.62
C ALA A 444 -20.35 -44.01 -5.69
N ASP A 445 -20.75 -42.80 -5.33
CA ASP A 445 -22.12 -42.32 -5.44
C ASP A 445 -22.24 -41.38 -6.66
N THR A 446 -23.42 -41.31 -7.23
CA THR A 446 -23.70 -40.41 -8.35
C THR A 446 -24.34 -39.13 -7.83
N PHE A 447 -23.67 -38.01 -8.05
CA PHE A 447 -24.20 -36.69 -7.76
C PHE A 447 -24.20 -35.84 -9.02
N GLY A 448 -25.36 -35.67 -9.63
CA GLY A 448 -25.49 -34.97 -10.91
C GLY A 448 -24.74 -35.71 -12.03
N SER A 449 -23.79 -35.01 -12.65
CA SER A 449 -22.90 -35.55 -13.71
C SER A 449 -21.60 -36.16 -13.17
N TYR A 450 -21.39 -36.10 -11.86
CA TYR A 450 -20.15 -36.57 -11.21
C TYR A 450 -20.37 -37.89 -10.48
N LEU A 451 -19.33 -38.73 -10.54
CA LEU A 451 -19.14 -39.84 -9.64
C LEU A 451 -18.28 -39.34 -8.47
N THR A 452 -18.83 -39.46 -7.25
CA THR A 452 -18.16 -38.99 -6.04
C THR A 452 -17.69 -40.18 -5.22
N PHE A 453 -16.45 -40.19 -4.79
CA PHE A 453 -15.84 -41.26 -4.00
C PHE A 453 -14.69 -40.75 -3.13
N ASP A 454 -14.42 -41.48 -2.05
CA ASP A 454 -13.32 -41.13 -1.15
C ASP A 454 -12.03 -41.83 -1.54
N LEU A 455 -10.92 -41.05 -1.47
CA LEU A 455 -9.55 -41.53 -1.61
C LEU A 455 -8.76 -41.32 -0.31
N SER A 456 -8.14 -42.37 0.19
CA SER A 456 -7.18 -42.26 1.30
C SER A 456 -5.78 -42.08 0.78
N LEU A 457 -5.08 -41.02 1.26
CA LEU A 457 -3.70 -40.67 0.87
C LEU A 457 -2.64 -41.28 1.80
N ILE A 458 -2.99 -42.16 2.72
CA ILE A 458 -2.08 -42.63 3.77
C ILE A 458 -0.85 -43.38 3.20
N HIS A 459 -0.85 -43.74 1.92
CA HIS A 459 0.32 -44.34 1.25
C HIS A 459 0.19 -44.24 -0.28
N ILE A 460 0.55 -43.11 -0.85
CA ILE A 460 0.82 -42.99 -2.29
C ILE A 460 2.33 -43.00 -2.51
#